data_8810a4deb6771c0ba9ec78df5a20b197
#
_entry.id   8810a4deb6771c0ba9ec78df5a20b197
#
_cell.length_a   1.000
_cell.length_b   1.000
_cell.length_c   1.000
_cell.angle_alpha   90.00
_cell.angle_beta   90.00
_cell.angle_gamma   90.00
#
_symmetry.space_group_name_H-M   'P 1'
#
loop_
_entity.id
_entity.type
_entity.pdbx_description
1 polymer ?
#
loop_
_entity_poly.entity_id
_entity_poly.type
_entity_poly.pdbx_seq_one_letter_code
_entity_poly.pdbx_strand_id
1 'polypeptide(L)'
;MKKILFLSVVMTVSCIQLHGQRGKMVQRYLERNLSKDAVPNTGPAPDYSNQFYWAASPYKHDTSDSIPTFLKDEKRDGRVDVFFIYPTSYLGAANESDILQPGGNRMEVFNKLKAVAWNADLRDTVVNNRSDNRSILYQASVFNAAGRIFAPRYRQANIKAFFVPASAEAAKAFDLAYSDIKNAFMYYLKYENHGKPIIIASHSQGSLHAIRLLQEFFDGTPLQKQLVCA
;
A
#
# COMPACT_ATOMS: atom_id res chain seq x y z
N MET A 1 50.85 -18.83 8.88
CA MET A 1 49.39 -18.77 9.20
C MET A 1 48.84 -17.34 9.33
N LYS A 2 49.52 -16.36 9.95
CA LYS A 2 48.98 -14.97 10.12
C LYS A 2 48.78 -14.20 8.80
N LYS A 3 49.58 -14.44 7.74
CA LYS A 3 49.46 -13.74 6.43
C LYS A 3 48.23 -14.21 5.62
N ILE A 4 47.82 -15.48 5.72
CA ILE A 4 46.68 -16.02 5.00
C ILE A 4 45.37 -15.51 5.62
N LEU A 5 45.29 -15.36 6.94
CA LEU A 5 44.13 -14.82 7.62
C LEU A 5 43.87 -13.34 7.29
N PHE A 6 44.96 -12.55 7.16
CA PHE A 6 44.85 -11.14 6.80
C PHE A 6 44.36 -10.94 5.36
N LEU A 7 44.79 -11.81 4.43
CA LEU A 7 44.35 -11.76 3.03
C LEU A 7 42.86 -12.11 2.87
N SER A 8 42.36 -13.09 3.63
CA SER A 8 40.94 -13.47 3.60
C SER A 8 40.01 -12.39 4.19
N VAL A 9 40.42 -11.71 5.25
CA VAL A 9 39.66 -10.62 5.84
C VAL A 9 39.60 -9.40 4.90
N VAL A 10 40.72 -9.07 4.23
CA VAL A 10 40.75 -7.97 3.26
C VAL A 10 39.87 -8.29 2.05
N MET A 11 39.87 -9.54 1.54
CA MET A 11 38.98 -9.96 0.46
C MET A 11 37.51 -9.89 0.81
N THR A 12 37.10 -10.32 2.02
CA THR A 12 35.68 -10.25 2.47
C THR A 12 35.22 -8.81 2.65
N VAL A 13 36.02 -7.95 3.24
CA VAL A 13 35.69 -6.52 3.39
C VAL A 13 35.60 -5.84 2.03
N SER A 14 36.51 -6.14 1.08
CA SER A 14 36.42 -5.60 -0.28
C SER A 14 35.21 -6.10 -1.04
N CYS A 15 34.79 -7.36 -0.88
CA CYS A 15 33.56 -7.89 -1.47
C CYS A 15 32.30 -7.21 -0.92
N ILE A 16 32.24 -6.97 0.40
CA ILE A 16 31.12 -6.27 1.03
C ILE A 16 31.05 -4.81 0.55
N GLN A 17 32.19 -4.12 0.44
CA GLN A 17 32.24 -2.75 -0.09
C GLN A 17 31.85 -2.69 -1.57
N LEU A 18 32.26 -3.65 -2.40
CA LEU A 18 31.87 -3.74 -3.81
C LEU A 18 30.35 -3.97 -3.99
N HIS A 19 29.73 -4.81 -3.15
CA HIS A 19 28.29 -5.01 -3.16
C HIS A 19 27.53 -3.74 -2.73
N GLY A 20 28.01 -3.03 -1.73
CA GLY A 20 27.44 -1.75 -1.28
C GLY A 20 27.59 -0.65 -2.36
N GLN A 21 28.71 -0.58 -3.06
CA GLN A 21 28.91 0.40 -4.14
C GLN A 21 28.06 0.10 -5.38
N ARG A 22 27.94 -1.18 -5.78
CA ARG A 22 27.05 -1.60 -6.87
C ARG A 22 25.61 -1.28 -6.55
N GLY A 23 25.14 -1.54 -5.33
CA GLY A 23 23.81 -1.18 -4.87
C GLY A 23 23.55 0.32 -4.99
N LYS A 24 24.48 1.16 -4.52
CA LYS A 24 24.38 2.62 -4.63
C LYS A 24 24.37 3.12 -6.08
N MET A 25 25.13 2.49 -6.98
CA MET A 25 25.15 2.84 -8.40
C MET A 25 23.81 2.50 -9.07
N VAL A 26 23.28 1.30 -8.82
CA VAL A 26 21.96 0.89 -9.30
C VAL A 26 20.89 1.82 -8.76
N GLN A 27 20.92 2.14 -7.48
CA GLN A 27 19.97 3.07 -6.85
C GLN A 27 19.98 4.45 -7.54
N ARG A 28 21.16 5.04 -7.73
CA ARG A 28 21.30 6.34 -8.44
C ARG A 28 20.83 6.27 -9.89
N TYR A 29 21.07 5.14 -10.57
CA TYR A 29 20.59 4.94 -11.93
C TYR A 29 19.06 4.91 -11.97
N LEU A 30 18.43 4.18 -11.04
CA LEU A 30 16.97 4.10 -10.90
C LEU A 30 16.38 5.49 -10.60
N GLU A 31 16.92 6.19 -9.61
CA GLU A 31 16.48 7.54 -9.23
C GLU A 31 16.54 8.50 -10.43
N ARG A 32 17.66 8.52 -11.15
CA ARG A 32 17.84 9.41 -12.30
C ARG A 32 16.90 9.10 -13.46
N ASN A 33 16.54 7.86 -13.67
CA ASN A 33 15.78 7.45 -14.86
C ASN A 33 14.30 7.25 -14.58
N LEU A 34 13.87 6.85 -13.38
CA LEU A 34 12.45 6.76 -13.03
C LEU A 34 11.84 8.13 -12.72
N SER A 35 12.64 9.10 -12.25
CA SER A 35 12.14 10.42 -11.89
C SER A 35 12.01 11.38 -13.08
N LYS A 36 12.71 11.14 -14.21
CA LYS A 36 12.77 12.08 -15.34
C LYS A 36 11.47 12.20 -16.13
N ASP A 37 10.71 11.15 -16.24
CA ASP A 37 9.50 11.10 -17.06
C ASP A 37 8.27 11.04 -16.14
N ALA A 38 8.06 12.08 -15.35
CA ALA A 38 6.90 12.19 -14.50
C ALA A 38 5.63 12.32 -15.36
N VAL A 39 4.93 11.22 -15.54
CA VAL A 39 3.57 11.27 -16.12
C VAL A 39 2.67 11.92 -15.07
N PRO A 40 1.94 13.01 -15.43
CA PRO A 40 1.05 13.68 -14.50
C PRO A 40 0.07 12.71 -13.87
N ASN A 41 -0.28 12.98 -12.62
CA ASN A 41 -1.31 12.19 -11.98
C ASN A 41 -2.66 12.36 -12.68
N THR A 42 -3.41 11.30 -12.68
CA THR A 42 -4.64 11.17 -13.42
C THR A 42 -5.82 11.05 -12.46
N GLY A 43 -6.84 11.78 -12.75
CA GLY A 43 -8.12 11.68 -12.08
C GLY A 43 -8.32 12.63 -10.90
N PRO A 44 -9.60 12.91 -10.60
CA PRO A 44 -10.01 13.78 -9.51
C PRO A 44 -9.75 13.13 -8.15
N ALA A 45 -9.76 13.94 -7.10
CA ALA A 45 -9.82 13.44 -5.73
C ALA A 45 -11.10 12.62 -5.51
N PRO A 46 -11.04 11.52 -4.72
CA PRO A 46 -12.21 10.71 -4.42
C PRO A 46 -13.22 11.48 -3.55
N ASP A 47 -14.50 11.30 -3.87
CA ASP A 47 -15.61 11.74 -3.03
C ASP A 47 -16.13 10.54 -2.22
N TYR A 48 -15.77 10.46 -0.96
CA TYR A 48 -16.13 9.32 -0.10
C TYR A 48 -17.61 9.29 0.34
N SER A 49 -18.41 10.26 -0.05
CA SER A 49 -19.88 10.13 0.04
C SER A 49 -20.42 9.13 -0.99
N ASN A 50 -19.65 8.85 -2.04
CA ASN A 50 -20.01 7.89 -3.07
C ASN A 50 -19.38 6.52 -2.78
N GLN A 51 -20.21 5.48 -2.71
CA GLN A 51 -19.80 4.09 -2.45
C GLN A 51 -18.83 3.50 -3.48
N PHE A 52 -18.73 4.10 -4.67
CA PHE A 52 -17.72 3.73 -5.65
C PHE A 52 -16.29 3.87 -5.10
N TYR A 53 -16.03 4.87 -4.26
CA TYR A 53 -14.71 5.13 -3.69
C TYR A 53 -14.39 4.31 -2.44
N TRP A 54 -15.22 3.31 -2.13
CA TRP A 54 -14.92 2.28 -1.14
C TRP A 54 -14.70 0.95 -1.82
N ALA A 55 -13.55 0.29 -1.58
CA ALA A 55 -13.30 -1.08 -2.03
C ALA A 55 -14.12 -2.06 -1.19
N ALA A 56 -14.22 -1.82 0.13
CA ALA A 56 -15.14 -2.50 1.02
C ALA A 56 -15.93 -1.51 1.88
N SER A 57 -17.19 -1.82 2.10
CA SER A 57 -18.10 -0.99 2.92
C SER A 57 -19.26 -1.86 3.42
N PRO A 58 -19.74 -1.66 4.67
CA PRO A 58 -20.87 -2.41 5.20
C PRO A 58 -22.21 -2.12 4.49
N TYR A 59 -22.22 -1.18 3.54
CA TYR A 59 -23.42 -0.74 2.83
C TYR A 59 -23.56 -1.31 1.41
N LYS A 60 -22.66 -2.20 1.03
CA LYS A 60 -22.69 -2.88 -0.28
C LYS A 60 -22.16 -4.31 -0.15
N HIS A 61 -22.50 -5.15 -1.13
CA HIS A 61 -21.88 -6.45 -1.28
C HIS A 61 -20.52 -6.31 -1.94
N ASP A 62 -19.48 -6.84 -1.30
CA ASP A 62 -18.11 -6.85 -1.84
C ASP A 62 -17.33 -8.08 -1.37
N THR A 63 -16.08 -8.20 -1.84
CA THR A 63 -15.27 -9.40 -1.58
C THR A 63 -14.80 -9.55 -0.12
N SER A 64 -14.91 -8.49 0.70
CA SER A 64 -14.67 -8.61 2.14
C SER A 64 -15.75 -9.41 2.87
N ASP A 65 -16.90 -9.62 2.23
CA ASP A 65 -17.98 -10.46 2.76
C ASP A 65 -17.70 -11.96 2.67
N SER A 66 -16.62 -12.34 2.00
CA SER A 66 -16.27 -13.74 1.79
C SER A 66 -16.01 -14.45 3.12
N ILE A 67 -16.65 -15.60 3.30
CA ILE A 67 -16.54 -16.44 4.49
C ILE A 67 -16.20 -17.86 4.04
N PRO A 68 -15.21 -18.52 4.67
CA PRO A 68 -14.97 -19.93 4.47
C PRO A 68 -16.23 -20.76 4.79
N THR A 69 -16.50 -21.80 4.01
CA THR A 69 -17.72 -22.59 4.11
C THR A 69 -17.98 -23.13 5.54
N PHE A 70 -16.94 -23.45 6.27
CA PHE A 70 -17.05 -23.98 7.64
C PHE A 70 -17.34 -22.91 8.71
N LEU A 71 -17.25 -21.59 8.35
CA LEU A 71 -17.55 -20.46 9.24
C LEU A 71 -18.85 -19.72 8.85
N LYS A 72 -19.59 -20.21 7.86
CA LYS A 72 -20.75 -19.49 7.30
C LYS A 72 -21.88 -19.22 8.30
N ASP A 73 -21.97 -20.02 9.36
CA ASP A 73 -22.98 -19.93 10.39
C ASP A 73 -22.54 -19.07 11.59
N GLU A 74 -21.29 -18.56 11.59
CA GLU A 74 -20.82 -17.66 12.64
C GLU A 74 -21.43 -16.26 12.51
N LYS A 75 -21.81 -15.71 13.67
CA LYS A 75 -22.38 -14.36 13.73
C LYS A 75 -21.27 -13.31 13.63
N ARG A 76 -21.46 -12.35 12.74
CA ARG A 76 -20.57 -11.18 12.64
C ARG A 76 -20.85 -10.20 13.79
N ASP A 77 -19.78 -9.63 14.35
CA ASP A 77 -19.89 -8.60 15.39
C ASP A 77 -19.81 -7.21 14.76
N GLY A 78 -20.93 -6.49 14.75
CA GLY A 78 -20.99 -5.12 14.21
C GLY A 78 -20.64 -4.02 15.23
N ARG A 79 -20.13 -4.37 16.43
CA ARG A 79 -19.82 -3.38 17.49
C ARG A 79 -18.51 -2.66 17.25
N VAL A 80 -17.60 -3.23 16.48
CA VAL A 80 -16.29 -2.68 16.15
C VAL A 80 -16.23 -2.35 14.67
N ASP A 81 -15.45 -1.34 14.29
CA ASP A 81 -15.14 -1.02 12.91
C ASP A 81 -13.71 -1.38 12.60
N VAL A 82 -13.47 -1.91 11.40
CA VAL A 82 -12.15 -2.15 10.84
C VAL A 82 -11.93 -1.18 9.69
N PHE A 83 -11.00 -0.25 9.86
CA PHE A 83 -10.56 0.60 8.79
C PHE A 83 -9.32 -0.04 8.15
N PHE A 84 -9.51 -0.59 6.94
CA PHE A 84 -8.49 -1.38 6.25
C PHE A 84 -7.82 -0.59 5.13
N ILE A 85 -6.49 -0.45 5.22
CA ILE A 85 -5.66 0.23 4.22
C ILE A 85 -4.85 -0.82 3.47
N TYR A 86 -5.30 -1.16 2.27
CA TYR A 86 -4.72 -2.24 1.48
C TYR A 86 -3.40 -1.85 0.79
N PRO A 87 -2.60 -2.84 0.35
CA PRO A 87 -1.35 -2.61 -0.37
C PRO A 87 -1.60 -2.04 -1.76
N THR A 88 -0.55 -1.51 -2.40
CA THR A 88 -0.66 -1.15 -3.81
C THR A 88 -0.83 -2.39 -4.69
N SER A 89 -1.83 -2.34 -5.54
CA SER A 89 -2.05 -3.25 -6.67
C SER A 89 -1.71 -2.57 -8.01
N TYR A 90 -1.23 -1.32 -7.94
CA TYR A 90 -0.88 -0.52 -9.11
C TYR A 90 0.55 -0.83 -9.55
N LEU A 91 0.68 -1.81 -10.42
CA LEU A 91 1.95 -2.28 -10.98
C LEU A 91 2.23 -1.66 -12.36
N GLY A 92 1.31 -0.86 -12.90
CA GLY A 92 1.38 -0.32 -14.24
C GLY A 92 1.18 -1.39 -15.31
N ALA A 93 1.91 -1.28 -16.42
CA ALA A 93 1.90 -2.29 -17.50
C ALA A 93 2.65 -3.59 -17.15
N ALA A 94 3.32 -3.64 -16.00
CA ALA A 94 3.99 -4.85 -15.52
C ALA A 94 3.00 -5.77 -14.82
N ASN A 95 3.07 -7.06 -15.10
CA ASN A 95 2.38 -8.06 -14.31
C ASN A 95 3.18 -8.36 -13.03
N GLU A 96 2.52 -8.85 -12.01
CA GLU A 96 3.18 -9.22 -10.75
C GLU A 96 4.28 -10.26 -10.98
N SER A 97 4.05 -11.23 -11.87
CA SER A 97 5.04 -12.19 -12.32
C SER A 97 6.29 -11.54 -12.92
N ASP A 98 6.14 -10.45 -13.67
CA ASP A 98 7.25 -9.75 -14.30
C ASP A 98 8.15 -9.06 -13.26
N ILE A 99 7.56 -8.61 -12.16
CA ILE A 99 8.27 -7.88 -11.08
C ILE A 99 8.94 -8.86 -10.12
N LEU A 100 8.28 -9.98 -9.83
CA LEU A 100 8.69 -10.91 -8.76
C LEU A 100 9.50 -12.11 -9.23
N GLN A 101 9.62 -12.37 -10.55
CA GLN A 101 10.37 -13.53 -11.04
C GLN A 101 11.88 -13.34 -10.89
N PRO A 102 12.56 -14.27 -10.20
CA PRO A 102 14.00 -14.35 -10.23
C PRO A 102 14.49 -14.63 -11.68
N GLY A 103 15.29 -13.76 -12.25
CA GLY A 103 15.86 -13.95 -13.60
C GLY A 103 15.07 -13.31 -14.75
N GLY A 104 13.94 -12.64 -14.48
CA GLY A 104 13.22 -11.84 -15.48
C GLY A 104 14.07 -10.69 -16.05
N ASN A 105 13.75 -10.23 -17.26
CA ASN A 105 14.44 -9.09 -17.87
C ASN A 105 14.15 -7.80 -17.11
N ARG A 106 14.98 -7.51 -16.10
CA ARG A 106 14.84 -6.33 -15.22
C ARG A 106 14.80 -5.02 -16.00
N MET A 107 15.46 -4.95 -17.15
CA MET A 107 15.46 -3.75 -17.99
C MET A 107 14.10 -3.56 -18.68
N GLU A 108 13.46 -4.63 -19.10
CA GLU A 108 12.11 -4.57 -19.68
C GLU A 108 11.08 -4.13 -18.66
N VAL A 109 11.09 -4.71 -17.46
CA VAL A 109 10.23 -4.30 -16.33
C VAL A 109 10.47 -2.82 -16.01
N PHE A 110 11.72 -2.40 -15.94
CA PHE A 110 12.08 -1.02 -15.69
C PHE A 110 11.51 -0.08 -16.75
N ASN A 111 11.65 -0.41 -18.04
CA ASN A 111 11.13 0.42 -19.14
C ASN A 111 9.59 0.49 -19.10
N LYS A 112 8.92 -0.59 -18.77
CA LYS A 112 7.46 -0.61 -18.56
C LYS A 112 7.05 0.33 -17.42
N LEU A 113 7.75 0.27 -16.29
CA LEU A 113 7.46 1.10 -15.11
C LEU A 113 7.72 2.60 -15.36
N LYS A 114 8.72 2.92 -16.18
CA LYS A 114 9.10 4.30 -16.49
C LYS A 114 7.96 5.08 -17.15
N ALA A 115 7.23 4.44 -18.05
CA ALA A 115 6.14 5.06 -18.83
C ALA A 115 4.82 5.19 -18.05
N VAL A 116 4.75 4.69 -16.82
CA VAL A 116 3.51 4.66 -16.04
C VAL A 116 3.40 5.87 -15.12
N ALA A 117 2.19 6.37 -14.90
CA ALA A 117 1.92 7.44 -13.93
C ALA A 117 2.38 7.04 -12.52
N TRP A 118 2.69 8.04 -11.69
CA TRP A 118 3.12 7.82 -10.32
C TRP A 118 2.00 7.33 -9.39
N ASN A 119 0.76 7.70 -9.69
CA ASN A 119 -0.41 7.27 -8.93
C ASN A 119 -1.48 6.66 -9.84
N ALA A 120 -2.23 5.73 -9.31
CA ALA A 120 -3.35 5.10 -9.99
C ALA A 120 -4.51 6.08 -10.22
N ASP A 121 -5.19 5.94 -11.34
CA ASP A 121 -6.52 6.52 -11.54
C ASP A 121 -7.55 5.62 -10.86
N LEU A 122 -8.42 6.18 -10.05
CA LEU A 122 -9.47 5.42 -9.36
C LEU A 122 -10.55 4.86 -10.29
N ARG A 123 -10.58 5.31 -11.55
CA ARG A 123 -11.44 4.75 -12.60
C ARG A 123 -10.83 3.56 -13.32
N ASP A 124 -9.55 3.25 -13.05
CA ASP A 124 -8.89 2.08 -13.62
C ASP A 124 -9.48 0.79 -13.03
N THR A 125 -10.35 0.17 -13.83
CA THR A 125 -11.05 -1.07 -13.43
C THR A 125 -10.10 -2.24 -13.25
N VAL A 126 -8.96 -2.27 -13.93
CA VAL A 126 -7.96 -3.35 -13.78
C VAL A 126 -7.30 -3.26 -12.41
N VAL A 127 -6.90 -2.06 -12.00
CA VAL A 127 -6.32 -1.83 -10.66
C VAL A 127 -7.36 -2.12 -9.58
N ASN A 128 -8.60 -1.64 -9.76
CA ASN A 128 -9.68 -1.86 -8.81
C ASN A 128 -10.00 -3.36 -8.66
N ASN A 129 -10.19 -4.08 -9.76
CA ASN A 129 -10.46 -5.52 -9.74
C ASN A 129 -9.31 -6.31 -9.08
N ARG A 130 -8.07 -5.88 -9.29
CA ARG A 130 -6.92 -6.50 -8.63
C ARG A 130 -6.92 -6.27 -7.12
N SER A 131 -7.26 -5.06 -6.68
CA SER A 131 -7.44 -4.75 -5.25
C SER A 131 -8.57 -5.58 -4.65
N ASP A 132 -9.73 -5.59 -5.29
CA ASP A 132 -10.95 -6.25 -4.81
C ASP A 132 -10.78 -7.77 -4.71
N ASN A 133 -10.24 -8.40 -5.76
CA ASN A 133 -10.13 -9.87 -5.84
C ASN A 133 -8.86 -10.43 -5.17
N ARG A 134 -8.00 -9.59 -4.60
CA ARG A 134 -6.82 -10.02 -3.85
C ARG A 134 -6.79 -9.43 -2.45
N SER A 135 -6.55 -8.13 -2.33
CA SER A 135 -6.35 -7.50 -1.02
C SER A 135 -7.63 -7.47 -0.19
N ILE A 136 -8.75 -7.13 -0.81
CA ILE A 136 -10.03 -7.13 -0.09
C ILE A 136 -10.47 -8.57 0.19
N LEU A 137 -10.42 -9.44 -0.83
CA LEU A 137 -10.85 -10.83 -0.71
C LEU A 137 -10.02 -11.64 0.31
N TYR A 138 -8.68 -11.48 0.33
CA TYR A 138 -7.82 -12.38 1.12
C TYR A 138 -7.21 -11.72 2.36
N GLN A 139 -7.32 -10.40 2.51
CA GLN A 139 -6.73 -9.70 3.65
C GLN A 139 -7.81 -8.98 4.47
N ALA A 140 -8.69 -8.20 3.84
CA ALA A 140 -9.75 -7.51 4.56
C ALA A 140 -10.81 -8.49 5.10
N SER A 141 -11.18 -9.53 4.33
CA SER A 141 -12.19 -10.50 4.72
C SER A 141 -11.89 -11.25 6.02
N VAL A 142 -10.61 -11.38 6.40
CA VAL A 142 -10.23 -12.05 7.67
C VAL A 142 -10.74 -11.31 8.90
N PHE A 143 -11.13 -10.06 8.75
CA PHE A 143 -11.68 -9.23 9.83
C PHE A 143 -13.21 -9.18 9.84
N ASN A 144 -13.90 -9.82 8.91
CA ASN A 144 -15.35 -9.65 8.76
C ASN A 144 -16.18 -10.24 9.93
N ALA A 145 -15.61 -11.17 10.70
CA ALA A 145 -16.21 -11.64 11.94
C ALA A 145 -15.99 -10.65 13.10
N ALA A 146 -14.90 -9.87 13.07
CA ALA A 146 -14.54 -8.95 14.12
C ALA A 146 -15.33 -7.63 14.07
N GLY A 147 -15.74 -7.16 12.88
CA GLY A 147 -16.41 -5.89 12.77
C GLY A 147 -16.85 -5.51 11.36
N ARG A 148 -17.39 -4.30 11.24
CA ARG A 148 -17.75 -3.71 9.94
C ARG A 148 -16.48 -3.25 9.23
N ILE A 149 -16.31 -3.62 7.97
CA ILE A 149 -15.10 -3.28 7.22
C ILE A 149 -15.31 -2.03 6.37
N PHE A 150 -14.38 -1.09 6.50
CA PHE A 150 -14.27 0.10 5.66
C PHE A 150 -12.90 0.12 5.00
N ALA A 151 -12.83 -0.02 3.69
CA ALA A 151 -11.59 0.03 2.92
C ALA A 151 -11.72 1.07 1.80
N PRO A 152 -11.11 2.26 1.95
CA PRO A 152 -11.23 3.30 0.93
C PRO A 152 -10.40 2.96 -0.30
N ARG A 153 -10.92 3.26 -1.50
CA ARG A 153 -10.10 3.38 -2.69
C ARG A 153 -9.29 4.66 -2.61
N TYR A 154 -8.02 4.58 -2.88
CA TYR A 154 -7.11 5.72 -2.85
C TYR A 154 -6.19 5.69 -4.06
N ARG A 155 -5.72 6.83 -4.52
CA ARG A 155 -4.77 6.94 -5.66
C ARG A 155 -3.41 6.36 -5.27
N GLN A 156 -3.34 5.02 -5.29
CA GLN A 156 -2.17 4.25 -4.88
C GLN A 156 -0.92 4.74 -5.59
N ALA A 157 0.19 4.91 -4.86
CA ALA A 157 1.48 5.11 -5.49
C ALA A 157 1.88 3.83 -6.24
N ASN A 158 2.44 3.99 -7.44
CA ASN A 158 2.96 2.87 -8.22
C ASN A 158 4.10 2.18 -7.49
N ILE A 159 4.24 0.88 -7.70
CA ILE A 159 5.31 0.07 -7.08
C ILE A 159 6.71 0.66 -7.32
N LYS A 160 6.93 1.40 -8.42
CA LYS A 160 8.22 2.05 -8.69
C LYS A 160 8.65 3.05 -7.62
N ALA A 161 7.70 3.65 -6.88
CA ALA A 161 8.00 4.57 -5.80
C ALA A 161 8.85 3.92 -4.70
N PHE A 162 8.67 2.62 -4.46
CA PHE A 162 9.48 1.86 -3.51
C PHE A 162 10.91 1.60 -4.00
N PHE A 163 11.16 1.67 -5.30
CA PHE A 163 12.50 1.50 -5.85
C PHE A 163 13.33 2.77 -5.80
N VAL A 164 12.70 3.92 -5.63
CA VAL A 164 13.35 5.24 -5.58
C VAL A 164 12.82 6.11 -4.43
N PRO A 165 12.84 5.61 -3.18
CA PRO A 165 12.17 6.25 -2.05
C PRO A 165 12.72 7.65 -1.72
N ALA A 166 13.95 7.96 -2.14
CA ALA A 166 14.57 9.27 -1.94
C ALA A 166 14.19 10.30 -3.02
N SER A 167 13.43 9.91 -4.06
CA SER A 167 13.03 10.86 -5.11
C SER A 167 11.85 11.74 -4.65
N ALA A 168 11.85 12.98 -5.11
CA ALA A 168 10.77 13.93 -4.83
C ALA A 168 9.42 13.45 -5.41
N GLU A 169 9.47 12.76 -6.54
CA GLU A 169 8.29 12.21 -7.21
C GLU A 169 7.67 11.06 -6.41
N ALA A 170 8.50 10.16 -5.86
CA ALA A 170 8.01 9.10 -4.99
C ALA A 170 7.36 9.68 -3.71
N ALA A 171 8.00 10.68 -3.10
CA ALA A 171 7.45 11.37 -1.94
C ALA A 171 6.08 11.99 -2.26
N LYS A 172 5.97 12.74 -3.37
CA LYS A 172 4.70 13.31 -3.84
C LYS A 172 3.64 12.24 -4.10
N ALA A 173 4.03 11.09 -4.66
CA ALA A 173 3.10 10.00 -4.92
C ALA A 173 2.55 9.39 -3.62
N PHE A 174 3.40 9.19 -2.62
CA PHE A 174 2.97 8.73 -1.29
C PHE A 174 2.14 9.78 -0.56
N ASP A 175 2.48 11.06 -0.67
CA ASP A 175 1.71 12.15 -0.06
C ASP A 175 0.30 12.26 -0.67
N LEU A 176 0.18 12.11 -1.97
CA LEU A 176 -1.12 12.09 -2.65
C LEU A 176 -1.96 10.90 -2.19
N ALA A 177 -1.38 9.70 -2.16
CA ALA A 177 -2.05 8.48 -1.67
C ALA A 177 -2.51 8.65 -0.21
N TYR A 178 -1.65 9.21 0.64
CA TYR A 178 -2.00 9.49 2.02
C TYR A 178 -3.11 10.54 2.16
N SER A 179 -3.12 11.58 1.33
CA SER A 179 -4.17 12.60 1.37
C SER A 179 -5.56 12.02 1.11
N ASP A 180 -5.67 11.06 0.20
CA ASP A 180 -6.92 10.35 -0.05
C ASP A 180 -7.36 9.51 1.16
N ILE A 181 -6.43 8.74 1.73
CA ILE A 181 -6.70 7.91 2.92
C ILE A 181 -7.12 8.78 4.11
N LYS A 182 -6.43 9.90 4.33
CA LYS A 182 -6.78 10.88 5.35
C LYS A 182 -8.20 11.41 5.16
N ASN A 183 -8.55 11.81 3.94
CA ASN A 183 -9.89 12.31 3.62
C ASN A 183 -10.97 11.22 3.82
N ALA A 184 -10.67 9.98 3.44
CA ALA A 184 -11.54 8.84 3.70
C ALA A 184 -11.76 8.62 5.20
N PHE A 185 -10.70 8.67 5.98
CA PHE A 185 -10.76 8.48 7.41
C PHE A 185 -11.54 9.60 8.12
N MET A 186 -11.34 10.85 7.69
CA MET A 186 -12.12 11.99 8.19
C MET A 186 -13.62 11.84 7.86
N TYR A 187 -13.94 11.43 6.63
CA TYR A 187 -15.31 11.13 6.23
C TYR A 187 -15.91 10.01 7.10
N TYR A 188 -15.16 8.90 7.24
CA TYR A 188 -15.56 7.76 8.07
C TYR A 188 -15.83 8.17 9.52
N LEU A 189 -14.92 8.91 10.16
CA LEU A 189 -15.13 9.38 11.54
C LEU A 189 -16.38 10.25 11.67
N LYS A 190 -16.62 11.12 10.69
CA LYS A 190 -17.73 12.09 10.75
C LYS A 190 -19.08 11.45 10.49
N TYR A 191 -19.17 10.50 9.58
CA TYR A 191 -20.47 10.03 9.06
C TYR A 191 -20.77 8.56 9.36
N GLU A 192 -19.74 7.72 9.63
CA GLU A 192 -19.90 6.28 9.62
C GLU A 192 -19.58 5.62 10.97
N ASN A 193 -18.58 6.08 11.68
CA ASN A 193 -18.07 5.41 12.88
C ASN A 193 -19.02 5.53 14.07
N HIS A 194 -19.63 6.68 14.29
CA HIS A 194 -20.56 6.95 15.41
C HIS A 194 -19.98 6.56 16.78
N GLY A 195 -18.68 6.80 17.00
CA GLY A 195 -18.00 6.53 18.27
C GLY A 195 -17.71 5.05 18.56
N LYS A 196 -17.83 4.16 17.57
CA LYS A 196 -17.48 2.74 17.74
C LYS A 196 -15.97 2.56 17.91
N PRO A 197 -15.54 1.50 18.63
CA PRO A 197 -14.14 1.09 18.68
C PRO A 197 -13.59 0.81 17.27
N ILE A 198 -12.30 1.11 17.06
CA ILE A 198 -11.66 1.08 15.75
C ILE A 198 -10.48 0.12 15.76
N ILE A 199 -10.41 -0.74 14.76
CA ILE A 199 -9.22 -1.50 14.38
C ILE A 199 -8.64 -0.84 13.13
N ILE A 200 -7.36 -0.47 13.16
CA ILE A 200 -6.62 -0.06 11.97
C ILE A 200 -5.86 -1.26 11.44
N ALA A 201 -6.29 -1.79 10.31
CA ALA A 201 -5.62 -2.91 9.67
C ALA A 201 -4.98 -2.47 8.35
N SER A 202 -3.78 -2.97 8.04
CA SER A 202 -3.04 -2.50 6.87
C SER A 202 -2.01 -3.49 6.38
N HIS A 203 -1.58 -3.34 5.12
CA HIS A 203 -0.49 -4.13 4.56
C HIS A 203 0.35 -3.29 3.57
N SER A 204 1.68 -3.49 3.57
CA SER A 204 2.64 -2.92 2.61
C SER A 204 2.52 -1.39 2.51
N GLN A 205 2.18 -0.82 1.33
CA GLN A 205 1.96 0.62 1.16
C GLN A 205 0.91 1.14 2.15
N GLY A 206 -0.15 0.37 2.40
CA GLY A 206 -1.15 0.72 3.40
C GLY A 206 -0.55 0.91 4.79
N SER A 207 0.48 0.13 5.15
CA SER A 207 1.13 0.24 6.47
C SER A 207 1.94 1.54 6.61
N LEU A 208 2.57 2.02 5.53
CA LEU A 208 3.22 3.34 5.54
C LEU A 208 2.21 4.45 5.85
N HIS A 209 1.02 4.34 5.27
CA HIS A 209 -0.04 5.32 5.49
C HIS A 209 -0.70 5.15 6.86
N ALA A 210 -0.85 3.91 7.35
CA ALA A 210 -1.40 3.63 8.67
C ALA A 210 -0.53 4.25 9.77
N ILE A 211 0.79 4.19 9.68
CA ILE A 211 1.71 4.84 10.62
C ILE A 211 1.43 6.34 10.69
N ARG A 212 1.33 7.02 9.55
CA ARG A 212 1.01 8.46 9.49
C ARG A 212 -0.38 8.75 10.08
N LEU A 213 -1.36 7.90 9.76
CA LEU A 213 -2.72 8.03 10.27
C LEU A 213 -2.78 7.92 11.80
N LEU A 214 -2.06 6.94 12.36
CA LEU A 214 -1.98 6.74 13.80
C LEU A 214 -1.32 7.94 14.50
N GLN A 215 -0.23 8.44 13.94
CA GLN A 215 0.47 9.62 14.47
C GLN A 215 -0.41 10.87 14.41
N GLU A 216 -1.18 11.06 13.35
CA GLU A 216 -1.96 12.29 13.14
C GLU A 216 -3.29 12.28 13.90
N PHE A 217 -3.97 11.14 13.99
CA PHE A 217 -5.34 11.08 14.52
C PHE A 217 -5.44 10.45 15.91
N PHE A 218 -4.52 9.57 16.29
CA PHE A 218 -4.64 8.81 17.53
C PHE A 218 -3.61 9.23 18.57
N ASP A 219 -2.37 9.47 18.18
CA ASP A 219 -1.29 9.76 19.13
C ASP A 219 -1.58 11.05 19.91
N GLY A 220 -1.71 10.90 21.25
CA GLY A 220 -2.01 12.01 22.14
C GLY A 220 -3.40 12.65 22.00
N THR A 221 -4.32 12.08 21.19
CA THR A 221 -5.66 12.62 20.97
C THR A 221 -6.74 11.81 21.72
N PRO A 222 -7.94 12.38 21.93
CA PRO A 222 -9.07 11.63 22.52
C PRO A 222 -9.48 10.39 21.72
N LEU A 223 -9.24 10.36 20.40
CA LEU A 223 -9.55 9.22 19.53
C LEU A 223 -8.75 7.96 19.89
N GLN A 224 -7.59 8.11 20.51
CA GLN A 224 -6.78 7.00 21.01
C GLN A 224 -7.59 6.03 21.90
N LYS A 225 -8.58 6.52 22.64
CA LYS A 225 -9.44 5.70 23.50
C LYS A 225 -10.37 4.76 22.72
N GLN A 226 -10.58 5.01 21.43
CA GLN A 226 -11.39 4.17 20.56
C GLN A 226 -10.54 3.13 19.81
N LEU A 227 -9.21 3.27 19.82
CA LEU A 227 -8.31 2.32 19.15
C LEU A 227 -8.25 1.01 19.93
N VAL A 228 -8.70 -0.07 19.29
CA VAL A 228 -8.60 -1.43 19.82
C VAL A 228 -7.20 -1.98 19.57
N CYS A 229 -6.75 -1.92 18.32
CA CYS A 229 -5.41 -2.31 17.87
C CYS A 229 -5.09 -1.73 16.48
N ALA A 230 -3.79 -1.80 16.13
CA ALA A 230 -3.28 -1.46 14.81
C ALA A 230 -2.16 -2.42 14.39
#